data_01e353d8b86356dcfd7ad461f63bc5d3
#
_entry.id   01e353d8b86356dcfd7ad461f63bc5d3
#
_cell.length_a   1.000
_cell.length_b   1.000
_cell.length_c   1.000
_cell.angle_alpha   90.00
_cell.angle_beta   90.00
_cell.angle_gamma   90.00
#
_symmetry.space_group_name_H-M   'P 1'
#
loop_
_entity.id
_entity.type
_entity.pdbx_description
1 polymer ?
#
loop_
_entity_poly.entity_id
_entity_poly.type
_entity_poly.pdbx_seq_one_letter_code
_entity_poly.pdbx_strand_id
1 'polypeptide(L)'
;MATDLENIQRLLDRFKRPIPPGDNYQTRLVEEFELILSQRFTDYFLQICDIIDLTTDLTHMTRGSAGSSLVCYLLGITDVDPIEWKIPVARFMNPFRDDLPDVDIDFEHHRQTEVMERIFRKWPGKTARLSNYVTYKEKSARREAAKRLGATGNLPRGFTYESVGVDPKEAKRIERKLLGKKRAISKHCGGVIMFDRQLPKSLISKDNQILLDKHEVEDLEHLKVDVLANRGLSQLLEIDPYTALADYPRTDDRTSALLSRGDVLGVTQGESPAMRRLFRAIQPKSVEDCVFATALVRPVAMSGRQKAAMFQDWSTEAVQDTVVFEDDAIDIIADIIDVDMYEADMYRRAFAKKNEERVMEFMTRLGDHPRKDEVFATLQELSGFGLCKAHAVNLGRLIWALAYQKAHNQKGFWAAALKHCHGSYKKWVYKTEAKRVGLTPVTVSKSDQFDDPAWQYKKYGWWSRHTSYRC
;
A
#
# COMPACT_ATOMS: atom_id res chain seq x y z
N MET A 1 -31.72 17.93 0.13
CA MET A 1 -30.86 16.75 -0.05
C MET A 1 -31.31 16.08 -1.34
N ALA A 2 -30.40 15.60 -2.18
CA ALA A 2 -30.73 14.85 -3.38
C ALA A 2 -31.45 13.55 -3.01
N THR A 3 -32.35 13.09 -3.87
CA THR A 3 -33.01 11.79 -3.70
C THR A 3 -32.00 10.66 -3.96
N ASP A 4 -32.33 9.43 -3.55
CA ASP A 4 -31.46 8.27 -3.80
C ASP A 4 -31.23 8.05 -5.31
N LEU A 5 -32.27 8.27 -6.13
CA LEU A 5 -32.16 8.20 -7.60
C LEU A 5 -31.21 9.28 -8.15
N GLU A 6 -31.28 10.51 -7.65
CA GLU A 6 -30.36 11.58 -8.05
C GLU A 6 -28.92 11.25 -7.65
N ASN A 7 -28.71 10.65 -6.49
CA ASN A 7 -27.39 10.24 -6.03
C ASN A 7 -26.81 9.11 -6.88
N ILE A 8 -27.60 8.11 -7.25
CA ILE A 8 -27.19 7.06 -8.19
C ILE A 8 -26.84 7.68 -9.54
N GLN A 9 -27.70 8.57 -10.08
CA GLN A 9 -27.45 9.22 -11.37
C GLN A 9 -26.14 10.01 -11.38
N ARG A 10 -25.84 10.76 -10.31
CA ARG A 10 -24.57 11.49 -10.14
C ARG A 10 -23.35 10.56 -10.21
N LEU A 11 -23.42 9.34 -9.68
CA LEU A 11 -22.34 8.36 -9.77
C LEU A 11 -22.25 7.75 -11.19
N LEU A 12 -23.38 7.37 -11.79
CA LEU A 12 -23.43 6.83 -13.14
C LEU A 12 -22.84 7.81 -14.17
N ASP A 13 -23.13 9.11 -14.06
CA ASP A 13 -22.60 10.16 -14.93
C ASP A 13 -21.06 10.30 -14.86
N ARG A 14 -20.44 9.75 -13.82
CA ARG A 14 -18.99 9.78 -13.61
C ARG A 14 -18.29 8.47 -13.99
N PHE A 15 -19.02 7.44 -14.42
CA PHE A 15 -18.41 6.18 -14.86
C PHE A 15 -17.51 6.41 -16.07
N LYS A 16 -16.27 5.96 -15.96
CA LYS A 16 -15.25 6.01 -17.03
C LYS A 16 -15.19 4.71 -17.81
N ARG A 17 -15.78 3.64 -17.28
CA ARG A 17 -15.87 2.32 -17.92
C ARG A 17 -17.32 1.93 -18.12
N PRO A 18 -17.65 1.22 -19.22
CA PRO A 18 -18.96 0.61 -19.38
C PRO A 18 -19.16 -0.49 -18.32
N ILE A 19 -20.40 -0.68 -17.91
CA ILE A 19 -20.75 -1.80 -17.04
C ILE A 19 -20.57 -3.09 -17.85
N PRO A 20 -19.71 -4.03 -17.43
CA PRO A 20 -19.54 -5.29 -18.15
C PRO A 20 -20.85 -6.10 -18.16
N PRO A 21 -21.10 -6.90 -19.22
CA PRO A 21 -22.28 -7.73 -19.30
C PRO A 21 -22.22 -8.90 -18.31
N GLY A 22 -23.37 -9.26 -17.74
CA GLY A 22 -23.54 -10.41 -16.84
C GLY A 22 -24.30 -10.08 -15.57
N ASP A 23 -25.11 -11.03 -15.11
CA ASP A 23 -25.97 -10.86 -13.93
C ASP A 23 -25.17 -10.61 -12.66
N ASN A 24 -23.98 -11.18 -12.55
CA ASN A 24 -23.06 -10.98 -11.42
C ASN A 24 -22.61 -9.52 -11.30
N TYR A 25 -22.37 -8.81 -12.41
CA TYR A 25 -22.04 -7.38 -12.39
C TYR A 25 -23.24 -6.54 -11.97
N GLN A 26 -24.43 -6.86 -12.48
CA GLN A 26 -25.66 -6.15 -12.13
C GLN A 26 -26.00 -6.32 -10.65
N THR A 27 -25.96 -7.55 -10.15
CA THR A 27 -26.23 -7.86 -8.74
C THR A 27 -25.24 -7.11 -7.84
N ARG A 28 -23.95 -7.17 -8.16
CA ARG A 28 -22.92 -6.48 -7.39
C ARG A 28 -23.07 -4.96 -7.41
N LEU A 29 -23.46 -4.39 -8.57
CA LEU A 29 -23.66 -2.94 -8.70
C LEU A 29 -24.83 -2.46 -7.83
N VAL A 30 -25.94 -3.21 -7.82
CA VAL A 30 -27.08 -2.91 -6.97
C VAL A 30 -26.68 -2.97 -5.50
N GLU A 31 -26.01 -4.04 -5.08
CA GLU A 31 -25.50 -4.21 -3.71
C GLU A 31 -24.61 -3.02 -3.28
N GLU A 32 -23.67 -2.60 -4.14
CA GLU A 32 -22.77 -1.49 -3.82
C GLU A 32 -23.51 -0.14 -3.79
N PHE A 33 -24.50 0.09 -4.65
CA PHE A 33 -25.32 1.30 -4.57
C PHE A 33 -26.15 1.34 -3.29
N GLU A 34 -26.75 0.23 -2.87
CA GLU A 34 -27.46 0.16 -1.58
C GLU A 34 -26.54 0.52 -0.41
N LEU A 35 -25.31 0.00 -0.38
CA LEU A 35 -24.32 0.34 0.62
C LEU A 35 -23.94 1.84 0.58
N ILE A 36 -23.65 2.38 -0.60
CA ILE A 36 -23.26 3.78 -0.77
C ILE A 36 -24.38 4.72 -0.32
N LEU A 37 -25.62 4.42 -0.65
CA LEU A 37 -26.77 5.23 -0.27
C LEU A 37 -27.07 5.14 1.22
N SER A 38 -27.11 3.93 1.80
CA SER A 38 -27.39 3.73 3.22
C SER A 38 -26.35 4.40 4.12
N GLN A 39 -25.08 4.38 3.71
CA GLN A 39 -23.96 5.00 4.42
C GLN A 39 -23.69 6.46 4.01
N ARG A 40 -24.44 7.01 3.07
CA ARG A 40 -24.30 8.39 2.55
C ARG A 40 -22.92 8.69 1.95
N PHE A 41 -22.32 7.70 1.27
CA PHE A 41 -20.98 7.82 0.69
C PHE A 41 -20.93 8.41 -0.73
N THR A 42 -22.06 8.83 -1.30
CA THR A 42 -22.11 9.38 -2.68
C THR A 42 -21.11 10.53 -2.86
N ASP A 43 -21.13 11.53 -1.99
CA ASP A 43 -20.23 12.69 -2.08
C ASP A 43 -18.77 12.29 -1.85
N TYR A 44 -18.52 11.28 -1.01
CA TYR A 44 -17.20 10.70 -0.82
C TYR A 44 -16.61 10.16 -2.14
N PHE A 45 -17.37 9.31 -2.86
CA PHE A 45 -16.90 8.78 -4.15
C PHE A 45 -16.71 9.87 -5.20
N LEU A 46 -17.61 10.86 -5.26
CA LEU A 46 -17.50 11.99 -6.18
C LEU A 46 -16.28 12.85 -5.89
N GLN A 47 -15.95 13.09 -4.64
CA GLN A 47 -14.73 13.83 -4.26
C GLN A 47 -13.45 13.08 -4.67
N ILE A 48 -13.43 11.74 -4.57
CA ILE A 48 -12.31 10.92 -5.07
C ILE A 48 -12.21 11.03 -6.58
N CYS A 49 -13.34 10.96 -7.32
CA CYS A 49 -13.37 11.19 -8.77
C CYS A 49 -12.77 12.56 -9.12
N ASP A 50 -13.12 13.60 -8.39
CA ASP A 50 -12.57 14.95 -8.60
C ASP A 50 -11.04 15.00 -8.41
N ILE A 51 -10.49 14.22 -7.46
CA ILE A 51 -9.04 14.09 -7.27
C ILE A 51 -8.42 13.36 -8.46
N ILE A 52 -9.03 12.27 -8.94
CA ILE A 52 -8.55 11.53 -10.12
C ILE A 52 -8.60 12.42 -11.37
N ASP A 53 -9.62 13.24 -11.52
CA ASP A 53 -9.75 14.14 -12.67
C ASP A 53 -8.70 15.27 -12.68
N LEU A 54 -8.14 15.63 -11.54
CA LEU A 54 -6.97 16.53 -11.47
C LEU A 54 -5.68 15.88 -11.99
N THR A 55 -5.68 14.58 -12.21
CA THR A 55 -4.48 13.78 -12.52
C THR A 55 -4.65 12.91 -13.75
N THR A 56 -5.54 13.29 -14.70
CA THR A 56 -5.81 12.53 -15.94
C THR A 56 -4.60 12.39 -16.85
N ASP A 57 -3.60 13.27 -16.70
CA ASP A 57 -2.30 13.21 -17.37
C ASP A 57 -1.29 12.31 -16.66
N LEU A 58 -1.67 11.67 -15.56
CA LEU A 58 -0.82 10.79 -14.76
C LEU A 58 -1.44 9.40 -14.64
N THR A 59 -0.60 8.39 -14.79
CA THR A 59 -0.99 7.02 -14.48
C THR A 59 -0.98 6.81 -12.96
N HIS A 60 -2.00 6.17 -12.45
CA HIS A 60 -2.10 5.77 -11.05
C HIS A 60 -2.46 4.30 -10.90
N MET A 61 -2.24 3.77 -9.72
CA MET A 61 -2.75 2.46 -9.29
C MET A 61 -3.21 2.54 -7.84
N THR A 62 -4.16 1.72 -7.46
CA THR A 62 -4.59 1.68 -6.05
C THR A 62 -3.84 0.61 -5.26
N ARG A 63 -3.81 0.80 -3.95
CA ARG A 63 -3.46 -0.27 -2.98
C ARG A 63 -4.57 -0.39 -1.95
N GLY A 64 -4.43 -1.36 -1.04
CA GLY A 64 -5.46 -1.58 -0.02
C GLY A 64 -6.76 -2.13 -0.61
N SER A 65 -7.89 -1.74 -0.03
CA SER A 65 -9.20 -2.36 -0.29
C SER A 65 -10.05 -1.70 -1.37
N ALA A 66 -9.65 -0.57 -1.96
CA ALA A 66 -10.45 0.12 -2.98
C ALA A 66 -10.74 -0.74 -4.23
N GLY A 67 -9.82 -1.67 -4.57
CA GLY A 67 -10.03 -2.64 -5.66
C GLY A 67 -11.04 -3.75 -5.33
N SER A 68 -11.70 -3.70 -4.16
CA SER A 68 -12.82 -4.60 -3.82
C SER A 68 -14.17 -4.03 -4.26
N SER A 69 -14.21 -2.80 -4.77
CA SER A 69 -15.46 -2.14 -5.19
C SER A 69 -15.57 -2.06 -6.71
N LEU A 70 -16.69 -2.57 -7.23
CA LEU A 70 -17.07 -2.44 -8.64
C LEU A 70 -17.32 -0.98 -9.01
N VAL A 71 -17.93 -0.20 -8.12
CA VAL A 71 -18.13 1.24 -8.34
C VAL A 71 -16.80 1.96 -8.46
N CYS A 72 -15.79 1.65 -7.62
CA CYS A 72 -14.43 2.19 -7.78
C CYS A 72 -13.81 1.82 -9.14
N TYR A 73 -14.04 0.60 -9.62
CA TYR A 73 -13.57 0.16 -10.95
C TYR A 73 -14.25 0.93 -12.07
N LEU A 74 -15.57 1.06 -12.04
CA LEU A 74 -16.35 1.78 -13.06
C LEU A 74 -16.04 3.28 -13.08
N LEU A 75 -15.81 3.89 -11.91
CA LEU A 75 -15.38 5.29 -11.78
C LEU A 75 -13.92 5.53 -12.23
N GLY A 76 -13.15 4.47 -12.50
CA GLY A 76 -11.73 4.59 -12.88
C GLY A 76 -10.81 4.94 -11.71
N ILE A 77 -11.25 4.74 -10.47
CA ILE A 77 -10.43 4.89 -9.27
C ILE A 77 -9.40 3.76 -9.18
N THR A 78 -9.80 2.55 -9.57
CA THR A 78 -8.93 1.36 -9.61
C THR A 78 -9.01 0.65 -10.97
N ASP A 79 -7.95 -0.10 -11.32
CA ASP A 79 -7.93 -0.99 -12.49
C ASP A 79 -8.21 -2.45 -12.13
N VAL A 80 -8.53 -2.73 -10.85
CA VAL A 80 -8.88 -4.06 -10.39
C VAL A 80 -10.38 -4.27 -10.55
N ASP A 81 -10.77 -5.21 -11.40
CA ASP A 81 -12.15 -5.68 -11.50
C ASP A 81 -12.42 -6.69 -10.38
N PRO A 82 -13.26 -6.35 -9.36
CA PRO A 82 -13.48 -7.24 -8.23
C PRO A 82 -14.26 -8.50 -8.57
N ILE A 83 -15.02 -8.49 -9.65
CA ILE A 83 -15.80 -9.67 -10.09
C ILE A 83 -14.87 -10.67 -10.76
N GLU A 84 -14.02 -10.19 -11.68
CA GLU A 84 -13.00 -11.01 -12.34
C GLU A 84 -12.08 -11.69 -11.31
N TRP A 85 -11.62 -10.93 -10.31
CA TRP A 85 -10.69 -11.41 -9.30
C TRP A 85 -11.37 -12.04 -8.08
N LYS A 86 -12.70 -12.18 -8.06
CA LYS A 86 -13.49 -12.75 -6.95
C LYS A 86 -13.12 -12.10 -5.62
N ILE A 87 -13.30 -10.78 -5.50
CA ILE A 87 -12.98 -10.01 -4.31
C ILE A 87 -14.28 -9.54 -3.64
N PRO A 88 -14.51 -9.86 -2.34
CA PRO A 88 -15.72 -9.47 -1.64
C PRO A 88 -15.79 -7.96 -1.37
N VAL A 89 -16.97 -7.34 -1.53
CA VAL A 89 -17.19 -5.91 -1.25
C VAL A 89 -17.05 -5.58 0.23
N ALA A 90 -17.40 -6.50 1.11
CA ALA A 90 -17.33 -6.34 2.55
C ALA A 90 -15.96 -5.89 3.05
N ARG A 91 -14.90 -6.18 2.28
CA ARG A 91 -13.53 -5.74 2.56
C ARG A 91 -13.35 -4.22 2.47
N PHE A 92 -14.12 -3.55 1.62
CA PHE A 92 -14.06 -2.10 1.38
C PHE A 92 -15.20 -1.36 2.07
N MET A 93 -16.46 -1.74 1.78
CA MET A 93 -17.67 -1.18 2.38
C MET A 93 -18.40 -2.24 3.21
N ASN A 94 -18.89 -1.85 4.38
CA ASN A 94 -19.55 -2.78 5.30
C ASN A 94 -20.60 -2.03 6.11
N PRO A 95 -21.88 -2.49 6.11
CA PRO A 95 -22.98 -1.79 6.79
C PRO A 95 -22.83 -1.74 8.31
N PHE A 96 -22.01 -2.63 8.90
CA PHE A 96 -21.70 -2.64 10.33
C PHE A 96 -20.56 -1.68 10.73
N ARG A 97 -20.15 -0.79 9.83
CA ARG A 97 -19.03 0.14 10.05
C ARG A 97 -19.45 1.55 9.73
N ASP A 98 -19.11 2.48 10.63
CA ASP A 98 -19.36 3.91 10.47
C ASP A 98 -18.12 4.64 9.85
N ASP A 99 -16.96 3.95 9.77
CA ASP A 99 -15.73 4.55 9.24
C ASP A 99 -15.77 4.63 7.71
N LEU A 100 -15.36 5.79 7.17
CA LEU A 100 -15.19 5.97 5.74
C LEU A 100 -14.20 4.95 5.17
N PRO A 101 -14.45 4.41 3.97
CA PRO A 101 -13.49 3.52 3.30
C PRO A 101 -12.17 4.26 3.02
N ASP A 102 -11.02 3.62 3.24
CA ASP A 102 -9.72 4.19 2.89
C ASP A 102 -9.42 3.99 1.41
N VAL A 103 -9.10 5.07 0.69
CA VAL A 103 -8.61 5.00 -0.69
C VAL A 103 -7.16 5.45 -0.75
N ASP A 104 -6.30 4.49 -1.07
CA ASP A 104 -4.88 4.68 -1.24
C ASP A 104 -4.53 4.70 -2.73
N ILE A 105 -3.95 5.79 -3.22
CA ILE A 105 -3.63 5.97 -4.64
C ILE A 105 -2.13 6.16 -4.80
N ASP A 106 -1.51 5.25 -5.55
CA ASP A 106 -0.10 5.29 -5.91
C ASP A 106 0.11 6.05 -7.21
N PHE A 107 0.99 7.01 -7.18
CA PHE A 107 1.51 7.72 -8.35
C PHE A 107 3.01 7.47 -8.53
N GLU A 108 3.55 7.86 -9.66
CA GLU A 108 5.01 7.91 -9.84
C GLU A 108 5.66 8.64 -8.67
N HIS A 109 6.73 8.06 -8.12
CA HIS A 109 7.32 8.55 -6.87
C HIS A 109 7.80 10.00 -6.93
N HIS A 110 8.17 10.51 -8.11
CA HIS A 110 8.61 11.88 -8.31
C HIS A 110 7.47 12.87 -8.59
N ARG A 111 6.25 12.37 -8.91
CA ARG A 111 5.06 13.18 -9.17
C ARG A 111 4.14 13.33 -7.96
N GLN A 112 4.36 12.56 -6.89
CA GLN A 112 3.51 12.57 -5.67
C GLN A 112 3.29 13.98 -5.10
N THR A 113 4.36 14.77 -4.99
CA THR A 113 4.26 16.14 -4.43
C THR A 113 3.44 17.04 -5.34
N GLU A 114 3.59 16.92 -6.64
CA GLU A 114 2.80 17.66 -7.62
C GLU A 114 1.31 17.33 -7.50
N VAL A 115 0.95 16.05 -7.35
CA VAL A 115 -0.46 15.65 -7.14
C VAL A 115 -1.04 16.31 -5.89
N MET A 116 -0.31 16.28 -4.77
CA MET A 116 -0.74 16.98 -3.56
C MET A 116 -0.94 18.48 -3.78
N GLU A 117 -0.02 19.13 -4.51
CA GLU A 117 -0.10 20.55 -4.83
C GLU A 117 -1.30 20.89 -5.73
N ARG A 118 -1.65 19.98 -6.68
CA ARG A 118 -2.87 20.13 -7.50
C ARG A 118 -4.12 20.08 -6.63
N ILE A 119 -4.20 19.16 -5.67
CA ILE A 119 -5.29 19.06 -4.70
C ILE A 119 -5.38 20.35 -3.85
N PHE A 120 -4.27 20.80 -3.29
CA PHE A 120 -4.26 22.00 -2.44
C PHE A 120 -4.66 23.29 -3.21
N ARG A 121 -4.31 23.38 -4.50
CA ARG A 121 -4.73 24.48 -5.37
C ARG A 121 -6.19 24.43 -5.74
N LYS A 122 -6.77 23.23 -5.91
CA LYS A 122 -8.18 23.07 -6.26
C LYS A 122 -9.09 23.44 -5.10
N TRP A 123 -8.71 23.07 -3.87
CA TRP A 123 -9.51 23.32 -2.66
C TRP A 123 -8.71 24.09 -1.61
N PRO A 124 -8.41 25.38 -1.87
CA PRO A 124 -7.59 26.19 -0.96
C PRO A 124 -8.28 26.41 0.37
N GLY A 125 -7.55 26.17 1.47
CA GLY A 125 -8.06 26.31 2.84
C GLY A 125 -9.01 25.22 3.30
N LYS A 126 -9.40 24.28 2.42
CA LYS A 126 -10.19 23.10 2.77
C LYS A 126 -9.37 21.81 2.81
N THR A 127 -8.13 21.84 2.33
CA THR A 127 -7.27 20.68 2.26
C THR A 127 -5.96 20.92 2.99
N ALA A 128 -5.43 19.87 3.61
CA ALA A 128 -4.12 19.89 4.25
C ALA A 128 -3.43 18.55 4.19
N ARG A 129 -2.09 18.54 4.31
CA ARG A 129 -1.31 17.33 4.50
C ARG A 129 -1.46 16.84 5.93
N LEU A 130 -1.73 15.54 6.10
CA LEU A 130 -1.84 14.91 7.41
C LEU A 130 -0.49 14.90 8.15
N SER A 131 -0.57 14.99 9.46
CA SER A 131 0.57 14.91 10.37
C SER A 131 0.65 13.56 11.08
N ASN A 132 1.87 13.22 11.49
CA ASN A 132 2.13 12.15 12.45
C ASN A 132 2.87 12.70 13.66
N TYR A 133 2.49 12.28 14.85
CA TYR A 133 3.27 12.55 16.05
C TYR A 133 4.42 11.55 16.18
N VAL A 134 5.62 12.08 16.21
CA VAL A 134 6.81 11.31 16.57
C VAL A 134 6.89 11.27 18.08
N THR A 135 6.74 10.09 18.66
CA THR A 135 6.85 9.89 20.11
C THR A 135 8.26 9.50 20.51
N TYR A 136 8.61 9.77 21.77
CA TYR A 136 9.85 9.28 22.34
C TYR A 136 9.82 7.75 22.46
N LYS A 137 10.73 7.07 21.76
CA LYS A 137 11.05 5.65 21.94
C LYS A 137 12.28 5.55 22.86
N GLU A 138 12.59 4.38 23.40
CA GLU A 138 13.68 4.16 24.36
C GLU A 138 14.96 4.93 24.02
N LYS A 139 15.50 4.72 22.80
CA LYS A 139 16.75 5.39 22.37
C LYS A 139 16.66 6.92 22.35
N SER A 140 15.52 7.45 21.95
CA SER A 140 15.31 8.91 21.87
C SER A 140 15.02 9.52 23.24
N ALA A 141 14.24 8.84 24.09
CA ALA A 141 13.98 9.25 25.45
C ALA A 141 15.27 9.27 26.28
N ARG A 142 16.11 8.23 26.15
CA ARG A 142 17.43 8.14 26.79
C ARG A 142 18.35 9.29 26.40
N ARG A 143 18.46 9.61 25.10
CA ARG A 143 19.25 10.74 24.62
C ARG A 143 18.74 12.09 25.11
N GLU A 144 17.44 12.26 25.11
CA GLU A 144 16.79 13.49 25.58
C GLU A 144 16.96 13.66 27.08
N ALA A 145 16.83 12.60 27.87
CA ALA A 145 17.07 12.61 29.32
C ALA A 145 18.50 13.05 29.64
N ALA A 146 19.51 12.48 28.96
CA ALA A 146 20.88 12.89 29.12
C ALA A 146 21.11 14.37 28.78
N LYS A 147 20.53 14.86 27.68
CA LYS A 147 20.64 16.26 27.27
C LYS A 147 19.99 17.22 28.26
N ARG A 148 18.84 16.89 28.84
CA ARG A 148 18.16 17.69 29.87
C ARG A 148 18.98 17.81 31.17
N LEU A 149 19.87 16.86 31.40
CA LEU A 149 20.78 16.85 32.53
C LEU A 149 22.18 17.36 32.17
N GLY A 150 22.33 18.03 31.04
CA GLY A 150 23.56 18.74 30.68
C GLY A 150 24.52 18.00 29.77
N ALA A 151 24.23 16.78 29.29
CA ALA A 151 25.06 16.13 28.30
C ALA A 151 25.04 16.91 26.97
N THR A 152 26.20 17.31 26.47
CA THR A 152 26.38 18.11 25.26
C THR A 152 26.93 17.27 24.10
N GLY A 153 26.78 17.78 22.87
CA GLY A 153 27.37 17.18 21.68
C GLY A 153 26.60 15.96 21.14
N ASN A 154 27.32 15.21 20.29
CA ASN A 154 26.77 14.03 19.63
C ASN A 154 27.02 12.79 20.50
N LEU A 155 25.99 12.32 21.19
CA LEU A 155 26.09 11.17 22.07
C LEU A 155 26.35 9.88 21.26
N PRO A 156 27.36 9.05 21.63
CA PRO A 156 27.66 7.80 20.91
C PRO A 156 26.50 6.81 20.89
N ARG A 157 26.53 5.85 19.96
CA ARG A 157 25.61 4.70 20.05
C ARG A 157 25.95 3.86 21.28
N GLY A 158 24.93 3.54 22.08
CA GLY A 158 25.12 2.68 23.27
C GLY A 158 25.78 3.35 24.49
N PHE A 159 25.86 4.71 24.53
CA PHE A 159 26.38 5.43 25.69
C PHE A 159 25.66 5.02 26.97
N THR A 160 26.39 5.05 28.10
CA THR A 160 25.81 4.97 29.43
C THR A 160 25.66 6.38 30.02
N TYR A 161 24.77 6.58 30.98
CA TYR A 161 24.56 7.90 31.57
C TYR A 161 25.86 8.39 32.30
N GLU A 162 26.55 7.47 32.95
CA GLU A 162 27.83 7.75 33.60
C GLU A 162 28.88 8.20 32.59
N SER A 163 28.96 7.56 31.42
CA SER A 163 29.95 7.88 30.38
C SER A 163 29.81 9.28 29.79
N VAL A 164 28.67 9.94 30.03
CA VAL A 164 28.36 11.30 29.56
C VAL A 164 28.19 12.28 30.74
N GLY A 165 28.63 11.87 31.95
CA GLY A 165 28.65 12.74 33.14
C GLY A 165 27.29 13.06 33.75
N VAL A 166 26.30 12.17 33.57
CA VAL A 166 24.90 12.38 33.99
C VAL A 166 24.53 11.38 35.09
N ASP A 167 23.82 11.83 36.14
CA ASP A 167 23.29 10.95 37.18
C ASP A 167 22.29 9.93 36.60
N PRO A 168 22.57 8.61 36.70
CA PRO A 168 21.72 7.57 36.14
C PRO A 168 20.32 7.48 36.75
N LYS A 169 20.17 7.78 38.04
CA LYS A 169 18.86 7.69 38.73
C LYS A 169 17.90 8.75 38.18
N GLU A 170 18.37 10.00 38.13
CA GLU A 170 17.61 11.11 37.64
C GLU A 170 17.35 10.97 36.14
N ALA A 171 18.35 10.54 35.35
CA ALA A 171 18.20 10.31 33.93
C ALA A 171 17.13 9.24 33.60
N LYS A 172 17.14 8.10 34.31
CA LYS A 172 16.10 7.05 34.16
C LYS A 172 14.73 7.54 34.57
N ARG A 173 14.62 8.43 35.55
CA ARG A 173 13.34 9.06 35.94
C ARG A 173 12.77 9.91 34.81
N ILE A 174 13.64 10.72 34.19
CA ILE A 174 13.22 11.57 33.04
C ILE A 174 12.94 10.70 31.82
N GLU A 175 13.76 9.69 31.52
CA GLU A 175 13.56 8.74 30.42
C GLU A 175 12.17 8.08 30.48
N ARG A 176 11.79 7.54 31.66
CA ARG A 176 10.46 6.95 31.86
C ARG A 176 9.31 7.94 31.65
N LYS A 177 9.47 9.19 32.08
CA LYS A 177 8.46 10.25 31.88
C LYS A 177 8.33 10.67 30.43
N LEU A 178 9.37 10.51 29.63
CA LEU A 178 9.38 10.86 28.21
C LEU A 178 8.82 9.76 27.32
N LEU A 179 9.00 8.49 27.68
CA LEU A 179 8.52 7.36 26.88
C LEU A 179 7.06 7.53 26.48
N GLY A 180 6.80 7.37 25.17
CA GLY A 180 5.47 7.51 24.58
C GLY A 180 4.96 8.94 24.40
N LYS A 181 5.59 9.95 25.04
CA LYS A 181 5.16 11.34 24.87
C LYS A 181 5.53 11.90 23.50
N LYS A 182 4.74 12.86 23.03
CA LYS A 182 4.99 13.61 21.79
C LYS A 182 6.34 14.30 21.85
N ARG A 183 7.16 14.06 20.82
CA ARG A 183 8.48 14.66 20.63
C ARG A 183 8.48 15.73 19.55
N ALA A 184 7.86 15.44 18.44
CA ALA A 184 7.80 16.32 17.27
C ALA A 184 6.58 15.96 16.42
N ILE A 185 6.20 16.88 15.54
CA ILE A 185 5.26 16.63 14.45
C ILE A 185 6.07 16.36 13.18
N SER A 186 5.72 15.31 12.45
CA SER A 186 6.28 15.01 11.13
C SER A 186 5.18 14.97 10.08
N LYS A 187 5.53 15.17 8.82
CA LYS A 187 4.60 15.01 7.70
C LYS A 187 4.25 13.53 7.53
N HIS A 188 2.97 13.22 7.37
CA HIS A 188 2.54 11.89 6.91
C HIS A 188 3.09 11.64 5.50
N CYS A 189 3.41 10.37 5.17
CA CYS A 189 4.05 10.03 3.89
C CYS A 189 3.17 10.33 2.67
N GLY A 190 1.84 10.19 2.79
CA GLY A 190 0.89 10.36 1.69
C GLY A 190 -0.43 11.03 2.07
N GLY A 191 -0.79 11.08 3.35
CA GLY A 191 -2.10 11.52 3.79
C GLY A 191 -2.43 12.96 3.42
N VAL A 192 -3.50 13.11 2.65
CA VAL A 192 -4.17 14.37 2.36
C VAL A 192 -5.56 14.28 2.97
N ILE A 193 -5.94 15.30 3.71
CA ILE A 193 -7.28 15.43 4.29
C ILE A 193 -8.02 16.58 3.62
N MET A 194 -9.31 16.37 3.41
CA MET A 194 -10.22 17.35 2.81
C MET A 194 -11.41 17.54 3.72
N PHE A 195 -11.77 18.77 3.98
CA PHE A 195 -12.90 19.18 4.82
C PHE A 195 -13.95 19.89 3.99
N ASP A 196 -15.21 19.74 4.35
CA ASP A 196 -16.32 20.45 3.69
C ASP A 196 -16.29 21.96 3.95
N ARG A 197 -15.68 22.37 5.07
CA ARG A 197 -15.54 23.76 5.51
C ARG A 197 -14.08 24.23 5.50
N GLN A 198 -13.91 25.55 5.53
CA GLN A 198 -12.60 26.18 5.69
C GLN A 198 -11.95 25.80 7.02
N LEU A 199 -10.70 25.38 6.95
CA LEU A 199 -9.91 25.06 8.13
C LEU A 199 -9.46 26.34 8.85
N PRO A 200 -9.51 26.37 10.19
CA PRO A 200 -8.93 27.47 10.96
C PRO A 200 -7.43 27.60 10.67
N LYS A 201 -6.97 28.80 10.39
CA LYS A 201 -5.54 29.07 10.11
C LYS A 201 -4.62 28.63 11.25
N SER A 202 -5.11 28.60 12.49
CA SER A 202 -4.36 28.13 13.67
C SER A 202 -4.06 26.63 13.64
N LEU A 203 -4.81 25.84 12.86
CA LEU A 203 -4.61 24.40 12.74
C LEU A 203 -3.71 24.02 11.56
N ILE A 204 -3.30 24.98 10.74
CA ILE A 204 -2.51 24.72 9.53
C ILE A 204 -1.15 25.41 9.62
N SER A 205 -0.07 24.68 9.35
CA SER A 205 1.27 25.23 9.23
C SER A 205 1.46 25.99 7.90
N LYS A 206 2.56 26.76 7.79
CA LYS A 206 2.94 27.45 6.54
C LYS A 206 3.11 26.51 5.35
N ASP A 207 3.43 25.23 5.58
CA ASP A 207 3.62 24.19 4.57
C ASP A 207 2.33 23.43 4.25
N ASN A 208 1.18 23.99 4.55
CA ASN A 208 -0.14 23.37 4.38
C ASN A 208 -0.27 21.99 5.06
N GLN A 209 0.32 21.86 6.24
CA GLN A 209 0.28 20.66 7.07
C GLN A 209 -0.64 20.91 8.27
N ILE A 210 -1.59 20.00 8.54
CA ILE A 210 -2.44 20.11 9.73
C ILE A 210 -1.62 19.81 10.99
N LEU A 211 -1.86 20.55 12.06
CA LEU A 211 -1.15 20.41 13.33
C LEU A 211 -1.75 19.33 14.24
N LEU A 212 -2.80 18.67 13.81
CA LEU A 212 -3.43 17.52 14.44
C LEU A 212 -2.84 16.23 13.87
N ASP A 213 -2.80 15.16 14.68
CA ASP A 213 -2.44 13.84 14.17
C ASP A 213 -3.65 13.10 13.60
N LYS A 214 -3.42 11.89 13.08
CA LYS A 214 -4.47 11.09 12.45
C LYS A 214 -5.63 10.77 13.41
N HIS A 215 -5.38 10.57 14.70
CA HIS A 215 -6.42 10.25 15.68
C HIS A 215 -7.24 11.48 16.06
N GLU A 216 -6.58 12.62 16.24
CA GLU A 216 -7.26 13.90 16.49
C GLU A 216 -8.08 14.36 15.29
N VAL A 217 -7.71 13.93 14.08
CA VAL A 217 -8.42 14.24 12.83
C VAL A 217 -9.58 13.28 12.60
N GLU A 218 -9.46 11.99 13.01
CA GLU A 218 -10.54 11.00 12.90
C GLU A 218 -11.85 11.42 13.55
N ASP A 219 -11.79 12.24 14.61
CA ASP A 219 -12.95 12.83 15.30
C ASP A 219 -13.60 13.99 14.53
N LEU A 220 -12.99 14.44 13.43
CA LEU A 220 -13.50 15.51 12.58
C LEU A 220 -14.05 14.91 11.29
N GLU A 221 -15.26 15.29 10.90
CA GLU A 221 -15.82 14.89 9.61
C GLU A 221 -14.93 15.36 8.47
N HIS A 222 -14.30 14.44 7.75
CA HIS A 222 -13.35 14.72 6.68
C HIS A 222 -13.18 13.53 5.74
N LEU A 223 -12.80 13.81 4.52
CA LEU A 223 -12.28 12.81 3.59
C LEU A 223 -10.76 12.69 3.79
N LYS A 224 -10.27 11.47 3.96
CA LYS A 224 -8.84 11.15 3.92
C LYS A 224 -8.53 10.35 2.65
N VAL A 225 -7.53 10.81 1.90
CA VAL A 225 -6.98 10.09 0.75
C VAL A 225 -5.46 9.99 0.91
N ASP A 226 -4.92 8.80 0.77
CA ASP A 226 -3.47 8.62 0.78
C ASP A 226 -2.92 8.70 -0.65
N VAL A 227 -2.26 9.82 -0.96
CA VAL A 227 -1.50 10.04 -2.20
C VAL A 227 -0.09 9.50 -1.97
N LEU A 228 0.23 8.35 -2.55
CA LEU A 228 1.44 7.61 -2.25
C LEU A 228 2.41 7.58 -3.43
N ALA A 229 3.68 7.31 -3.12
CA ALA A 229 4.75 7.26 -4.10
C ALA A 229 5.12 5.82 -4.45
N ASN A 230 5.04 5.44 -5.72
CA ASN A 230 5.38 4.10 -6.20
C ASN A 230 6.56 4.13 -7.17
N ARG A 231 7.70 3.54 -6.75
CA ARG A 231 8.91 3.46 -7.57
C ARG A 231 8.82 2.44 -8.67
N GLY A 232 8.08 1.35 -8.46
CA GLY A 232 7.84 0.33 -9.48
C GLY A 232 7.01 0.88 -10.62
N LEU A 233 5.97 1.67 -10.30
CA LEU A 233 5.18 2.38 -11.30
C LEU A 233 6.05 3.37 -12.09
N SER A 234 6.89 4.17 -11.40
CA SER A 234 7.82 5.08 -12.09
C SER A 234 8.82 4.33 -12.99
N GLN A 235 9.29 3.16 -12.55
CA GLN A 235 10.18 2.32 -13.36
C GLN A 235 9.47 1.80 -14.61
N LEU A 236 8.23 1.34 -14.48
CA LEU A 236 7.45 0.83 -15.60
C LEU A 236 7.15 1.93 -16.62
N LEU A 237 6.65 3.06 -16.16
CA LEU A 237 6.27 4.20 -17.04
C LEU A 237 7.48 4.88 -17.71
N GLU A 238 8.68 4.79 -17.14
CA GLU A 238 9.91 5.22 -17.82
C GLU A 238 10.24 4.32 -19.01
N ILE A 239 9.83 3.04 -18.99
CA ILE A 239 10.09 2.07 -20.06
C ILE A 239 8.96 2.09 -21.08
N ASP A 240 7.74 2.08 -20.60
CA ASP A 240 6.51 1.97 -21.37
C ASP A 240 5.41 2.84 -20.75
N PRO A 241 5.28 4.09 -21.20
CA PRO A 241 4.27 5.01 -20.68
C PRO A 241 2.88 4.82 -21.29
N TYR A 242 2.73 3.94 -22.29
CA TYR A 242 1.49 3.84 -23.09
C TYR A 242 0.65 2.61 -22.76
N THR A 243 1.27 1.52 -22.31
CA THR A 243 0.55 0.29 -22.00
C THR A 243 0.00 0.36 -20.58
N ALA A 244 -1.32 0.27 -20.42
CA ALA A 244 -1.93 0.19 -19.10
C ALA A 244 -1.51 -1.11 -18.40
N LEU A 245 -1.44 -1.08 -17.07
CA LEU A 245 -0.98 -2.22 -16.26
C LEU A 245 -1.84 -3.48 -16.48
N ALA A 246 -3.13 -3.30 -16.76
CA ALA A 246 -4.07 -4.38 -17.04
C ALA A 246 -3.93 -4.97 -18.47
N ASP A 247 -3.30 -4.23 -19.39
CA ASP A 247 -3.22 -4.60 -20.81
C ASP A 247 -1.96 -5.42 -21.14
N TYR A 248 -1.05 -5.62 -20.18
CA TYR A 248 0.05 -6.54 -20.35
C TYR A 248 -0.44 -7.98 -20.55
N PRO A 249 0.20 -8.77 -21.45
CA PRO A 249 -0.19 -10.17 -21.67
C PRO A 249 -0.24 -10.96 -20.36
N ARG A 250 -1.34 -11.66 -20.10
CA ARG A 250 -1.50 -12.45 -18.86
C ARG A 250 -0.53 -13.61 -18.77
N THR A 251 -0.07 -14.11 -19.92
CA THR A 251 0.91 -15.18 -20.07
C THR A 251 1.96 -14.78 -21.10
N ASP A 252 3.23 -15.09 -20.85
CA ASP A 252 4.34 -14.89 -21.78
C ASP A 252 5.50 -15.83 -21.41
N ASP A 253 5.94 -16.64 -22.37
CA ASP A 253 6.95 -17.67 -22.13
C ASP A 253 8.32 -17.11 -21.70
N ARG A 254 8.72 -15.97 -22.26
CA ARG A 254 10.00 -15.34 -21.89
C ARG A 254 9.95 -14.78 -20.48
N THR A 255 8.86 -14.14 -20.12
CA THR A 255 8.61 -13.62 -18.77
C THR A 255 8.55 -14.75 -17.76
N SER A 256 7.78 -15.80 -18.06
CA SER A 256 7.70 -17.01 -17.24
C SER A 256 9.08 -17.64 -17.02
N ALA A 257 9.86 -17.84 -18.08
CA ALA A 257 11.20 -18.39 -17.99
C ALA A 257 12.16 -17.51 -17.17
N LEU A 258 12.04 -16.19 -17.25
CA LEU A 258 12.82 -15.23 -16.46
C LEU A 258 12.48 -15.34 -14.97
N LEU A 259 11.19 -15.33 -14.63
CA LEU A 259 10.70 -15.47 -13.27
C LEU A 259 11.10 -16.83 -12.67
N SER A 260 10.89 -17.91 -13.40
CA SER A 260 11.19 -19.29 -12.97
C SER A 260 12.68 -19.52 -12.67
N ARG A 261 13.58 -18.82 -13.35
CA ARG A 261 15.01 -18.80 -13.01
C ARG A 261 15.34 -17.91 -11.81
N GLY A 262 14.37 -17.11 -11.32
CA GLY A 262 14.59 -16.11 -10.30
C GLY A 262 15.50 -14.96 -10.76
N ASP A 263 15.53 -14.67 -12.08
CA ASP A 263 16.28 -13.56 -12.65
C ASP A 263 15.48 -12.24 -12.56
N VAL A 264 15.16 -11.83 -11.35
CA VAL A 264 14.31 -10.68 -11.05
C VAL A 264 15.08 -9.51 -10.42
N LEU A 265 16.39 -9.47 -10.54
CA LEU A 265 17.16 -8.29 -10.12
C LEU A 265 16.69 -7.06 -10.89
N GLY A 266 16.45 -5.96 -10.19
CA GLY A 266 15.91 -4.73 -10.74
C GLY A 266 14.39 -4.69 -10.92
N VAL A 267 13.69 -5.82 -10.77
CA VAL A 267 12.21 -5.86 -10.77
C VAL A 267 11.74 -5.34 -9.41
N THR A 268 11.33 -4.08 -9.36
CA THR A 268 10.85 -3.46 -8.11
C THR A 268 9.71 -4.29 -7.51
N GLN A 269 9.74 -4.54 -6.19
CA GLN A 269 8.87 -5.43 -5.42
C GLN A 269 9.11 -6.95 -5.65
N GLY A 270 9.67 -7.37 -6.80
CA GLY A 270 9.90 -8.80 -7.13
C GLY A 270 11.29 -9.34 -6.79
N GLU A 271 12.27 -8.48 -6.48
CA GLU A 271 13.69 -8.86 -6.45
C GLU A 271 14.23 -9.36 -5.11
N SER A 272 13.42 -9.36 -4.04
CA SER A 272 13.92 -9.78 -2.73
C SER A 272 14.44 -11.21 -2.74
N PRO A 273 15.43 -11.57 -1.90
CA PRO A 273 15.92 -12.95 -1.83
C PRO A 273 14.81 -14.00 -1.56
N ALA A 274 13.79 -13.61 -0.78
CA ALA A 274 12.63 -14.44 -0.51
C ALA A 274 11.79 -14.64 -1.77
N MET A 275 11.46 -13.57 -2.49
CA MET A 275 10.68 -13.62 -3.73
C MET A 275 11.40 -14.41 -4.82
N ARG A 276 12.72 -14.24 -4.96
CA ARG A 276 13.53 -15.01 -5.91
C ARG A 276 13.50 -16.52 -5.65
N ARG A 277 13.55 -16.94 -4.37
CA ARG A 277 13.41 -18.36 -4.00
C ARG A 277 12.01 -18.86 -4.30
N LEU A 278 10.99 -18.05 -3.98
CA LEU A 278 9.60 -18.39 -4.23
C LEU A 278 9.34 -18.59 -5.74
N PHE A 279 9.74 -17.66 -6.59
CA PHE A 279 9.57 -17.78 -8.05
C PHE A 279 10.22 -19.04 -8.63
N ARG A 280 11.40 -19.42 -8.11
CA ARG A 280 12.04 -20.69 -8.52
C ARG A 280 11.25 -21.93 -8.08
N ALA A 281 10.54 -21.85 -6.96
CA ALA A 281 9.73 -22.95 -6.46
C ALA A 281 8.42 -23.09 -7.22
N ILE A 282 7.68 -21.97 -7.42
CA ILE A 282 6.36 -21.99 -8.05
C ILE A 282 6.39 -21.94 -9.59
N GLN A 283 7.51 -21.51 -10.19
CA GLN A 283 7.69 -21.40 -11.63
C GLN A 283 6.53 -20.66 -12.34
N PRO A 284 6.32 -19.36 -12.05
CA PRO A 284 5.14 -18.62 -12.47
C PRO A 284 4.96 -18.65 -14.01
N LYS A 285 3.75 -18.90 -14.46
CA LYS A 285 3.36 -18.93 -15.88
C LYS A 285 2.48 -17.76 -16.28
N SER A 286 1.87 -17.09 -15.29
CA SER A 286 0.87 -16.06 -15.51
C SER A 286 0.97 -14.90 -14.51
N VAL A 287 0.17 -13.86 -14.78
CA VAL A 287 -0.05 -12.74 -13.84
C VAL A 287 -0.60 -13.26 -12.51
N GLU A 288 -1.54 -14.23 -12.57
CA GLU A 288 -2.19 -14.83 -11.41
C GLU A 288 -1.16 -15.44 -10.46
N ASP A 289 -0.20 -16.19 -10.99
CA ASP A 289 0.89 -16.76 -10.18
C ASP A 289 1.74 -15.68 -9.50
N CYS A 290 1.95 -14.55 -10.17
CA CYS A 290 2.61 -13.39 -9.56
C CYS A 290 1.77 -12.76 -8.44
N VAL A 291 0.45 -12.69 -8.61
CA VAL A 291 -0.47 -12.22 -7.58
C VAL A 291 -0.39 -13.10 -6.33
N PHE A 292 -0.46 -14.42 -6.49
CA PHE A 292 -0.27 -15.38 -5.39
C PHE A 292 1.10 -15.24 -4.74
N ALA A 293 2.16 -15.11 -5.53
CA ALA A 293 3.51 -14.95 -5.02
C ALA A 293 3.65 -13.73 -4.08
N THR A 294 2.95 -12.63 -4.36
CA THR A 294 2.99 -11.43 -3.50
C THR A 294 2.41 -11.67 -2.11
N ALA A 295 1.42 -12.53 -1.97
CA ALA A 295 0.87 -12.95 -0.69
C ALA A 295 1.73 -14.04 -0.02
N LEU A 296 2.13 -15.06 -0.77
CA LEU A 296 2.93 -16.20 -0.28
C LEU A 296 4.33 -15.82 0.22
N VAL A 297 4.92 -14.76 -0.29
CA VAL A 297 6.23 -14.30 0.19
C VAL A 297 6.17 -13.77 1.63
N ARG A 298 4.98 -13.44 2.12
CA ARG A 298 4.78 -12.97 3.49
C ARG A 298 5.06 -14.08 4.50
N PRO A 299 5.62 -13.77 5.70
CA PRO A 299 6.09 -14.79 6.65
C PRO A 299 5.02 -15.78 7.12
N VAL A 300 3.75 -15.41 7.03
CA VAL A 300 2.66 -16.03 7.78
C VAL A 300 1.56 -16.61 6.91
N ALA A 301 1.62 -16.46 5.59
CA ALA A 301 0.56 -17.00 4.73
C ALA A 301 0.37 -18.52 4.84
N MET A 302 1.33 -19.28 5.40
CA MET A 302 1.24 -20.74 5.64
C MET A 302 2.45 -21.20 6.46
N SER A 303 2.31 -22.32 7.18
CA SER A 303 3.48 -22.95 7.81
C SER A 303 4.53 -23.36 6.76
N GLY A 304 5.78 -23.42 7.15
CA GLY A 304 6.87 -23.80 6.22
C GLY A 304 6.66 -25.18 5.57
N ARG A 305 5.97 -26.13 6.25
CA ARG A 305 5.61 -27.44 5.70
C ARG A 305 4.49 -27.36 4.67
N GLN A 306 3.45 -26.59 4.94
CA GLN A 306 2.34 -26.36 4.00
C GLN A 306 2.82 -25.65 2.73
N LYS A 307 3.68 -24.62 2.85
CA LYS A 307 4.33 -23.99 1.71
C LYS A 307 5.16 -24.97 0.89
N ALA A 308 5.94 -25.84 1.54
CA ALA A 308 6.76 -26.82 0.86
C ALA A 308 5.93 -27.86 0.10
N ALA A 309 4.84 -28.36 0.68
CA ALA A 309 3.92 -29.28 0.01
C ALA A 309 3.22 -28.61 -1.18
N MET A 310 2.73 -27.40 -1.01
CA MET A 310 2.08 -26.61 -2.05
C MET A 310 3.02 -26.34 -3.24
N PHE A 311 4.32 -26.15 -2.99
CA PHE A 311 5.29 -25.91 -4.06
C PHE A 311 5.67 -27.16 -4.88
N GLN A 312 5.40 -28.36 -4.35
CA GLN A 312 5.64 -29.62 -5.08
C GLN A 312 4.59 -29.88 -6.16
N ASP A 313 3.34 -29.48 -5.89
CA ASP A 313 2.20 -29.66 -6.79
C ASP A 313 1.55 -28.32 -7.18
N TRP A 314 2.38 -27.32 -7.49
CA TRP A 314 1.88 -26.02 -7.86
C TRP A 314 1.08 -26.06 -9.17
N SER A 315 -0.22 -25.83 -9.05
CA SER A 315 -1.06 -25.44 -10.19
C SER A 315 -1.93 -24.26 -9.78
N THR A 316 -2.28 -23.41 -10.74
CA THR A 316 -3.15 -22.26 -10.48
C THR A 316 -4.51 -22.70 -9.93
N GLU A 317 -4.98 -23.89 -10.34
CA GLU A 317 -6.24 -24.48 -9.88
C GLU A 317 -6.15 -24.99 -8.44
N ALA A 318 -5.06 -25.66 -8.06
CA ALA A 318 -4.84 -26.12 -6.68
C ALA A 318 -4.69 -24.98 -5.66
N VAL A 319 -4.31 -23.78 -6.13
CA VAL A 319 -4.08 -22.62 -5.29
C VAL A 319 -5.34 -21.77 -5.13
N GLN A 320 -6.30 -21.85 -6.07
CA GLN A 320 -7.56 -21.10 -5.97
C GLN A 320 -8.36 -21.45 -4.71
N ASP A 321 -8.24 -22.68 -4.21
CA ASP A 321 -8.90 -23.12 -2.99
C ASP A 321 -8.02 -23.00 -1.74
N THR A 322 -6.83 -22.40 -1.86
CA THR A 322 -5.91 -22.26 -0.75
C THR A 322 -6.04 -20.89 -0.10
N VAL A 323 -6.15 -20.87 1.22
CA VAL A 323 -6.21 -19.64 2.04
C VAL A 323 -4.86 -18.91 1.98
N VAL A 324 -4.79 -17.82 1.25
CA VAL A 324 -3.55 -17.09 0.97
C VAL A 324 -3.69 -15.59 1.28
N PHE A 325 -4.86 -15.02 0.97
CA PHE A 325 -5.13 -13.61 1.15
C PHE A 325 -5.84 -13.33 2.48
N GLU A 326 -5.72 -12.11 2.97
CA GLU A 326 -6.46 -11.68 4.15
C GLU A 326 -7.98 -11.75 3.92
N ASP A 327 -8.41 -11.55 2.69
CA ASP A 327 -9.80 -11.59 2.25
C ASP A 327 -10.40 -13.02 2.38
N ASP A 328 -9.59 -14.05 2.20
CA ASP A 328 -10.04 -15.46 2.33
C ASP A 328 -10.55 -15.80 3.75
N ALA A 329 -10.15 -15.01 4.76
CA ALA A 329 -10.68 -15.14 6.11
C ALA A 329 -12.19 -14.83 6.20
N ILE A 330 -12.71 -14.01 5.28
CA ILE A 330 -14.15 -13.68 5.22
C ILE A 330 -14.93 -14.95 4.85
N ASP A 331 -14.50 -15.64 3.80
CA ASP A 331 -15.16 -16.86 3.33
C ASP A 331 -15.11 -17.97 4.39
N ILE A 332 -13.93 -18.16 5.02
CA ILE A 332 -13.78 -19.14 6.12
C ILE A 332 -14.74 -18.85 7.28
N ILE A 333 -14.83 -17.59 7.68
CA ILE A 333 -15.69 -17.19 8.81
C ILE A 333 -17.16 -17.35 8.41
N ALA A 334 -17.54 -16.88 7.23
CA ALA A 334 -18.91 -16.97 6.73
C ALA A 334 -19.39 -18.42 6.71
N ASP A 335 -18.58 -19.33 6.15
CA ASP A 335 -18.94 -20.75 6.04
C ASP A 335 -19.00 -21.47 7.39
N ILE A 336 -18.08 -21.17 8.32
CA ILE A 336 -17.95 -22.00 9.53
C ILE A 336 -18.93 -21.65 10.63
N ILE A 337 -19.42 -20.41 10.69
CA ILE A 337 -20.42 -19.96 11.67
C ILE A 337 -21.75 -19.53 11.03
N ASP A 338 -21.92 -19.77 9.73
CA ASP A 338 -23.15 -19.51 8.95
C ASP A 338 -23.62 -18.04 9.10
N VAL A 339 -22.77 -17.12 8.63
CA VAL A 339 -23.05 -15.66 8.63
C VAL A 339 -22.79 -15.06 7.25
N ASP A 340 -23.34 -13.88 6.98
CA ASP A 340 -23.05 -13.18 5.75
C ASP A 340 -21.61 -12.63 5.71
N MET A 341 -21.15 -12.21 4.52
CA MET A 341 -19.78 -11.71 4.31
C MET A 341 -19.48 -10.43 5.10
N TYR A 342 -20.50 -9.64 5.43
CA TYR A 342 -20.32 -8.38 6.16
C TYR A 342 -20.08 -8.64 7.64
N GLU A 343 -20.85 -9.54 8.25
CA GLU A 343 -20.60 -9.99 9.62
C GLU A 343 -19.27 -10.74 9.71
N ALA A 344 -18.94 -11.56 8.72
CA ALA A 344 -17.66 -12.25 8.63
C ALA A 344 -16.46 -11.28 8.59
N ASP A 345 -16.54 -10.17 7.84
CA ASP A 345 -15.49 -9.13 7.83
C ASP A 345 -15.34 -8.44 9.20
N MET A 346 -16.42 -8.28 9.96
CA MET A 346 -16.32 -7.76 11.32
C MET A 346 -15.44 -8.63 12.22
N TYR A 347 -15.61 -9.97 12.15
CA TYR A 347 -14.75 -10.88 12.89
C TYR A 347 -13.32 -10.90 12.35
N ARG A 348 -13.11 -10.93 11.04
CA ARG A 348 -11.77 -10.79 10.44
C ARG A 348 -11.05 -9.53 10.97
N ARG A 349 -11.74 -8.38 11.01
CA ARG A 349 -11.18 -7.14 11.59
C ARG A 349 -10.90 -7.24 13.08
N ALA A 350 -11.74 -7.96 13.83
CA ALA A 350 -11.51 -8.19 15.25
C ALA A 350 -10.18 -8.92 15.49
N PHE A 351 -9.89 -9.95 14.71
CA PHE A 351 -8.58 -10.60 14.73
C PHE A 351 -7.44 -9.64 14.38
N ALA A 352 -7.58 -8.86 13.30
CA ALA A 352 -6.55 -7.92 12.85
C ALA A 352 -6.26 -6.79 13.86
N LYS A 353 -7.31 -6.26 14.51
CA LYS A 353 -7.21 -5.21 15.54
C LYS A 353 -6.97 -5.75 16.95
N LYS A 354 -6.93 -7.08 17.13
CA LYS A 354 -6.80 -7.76 18.42
C LYS A 354 -7.91 -7.36 19.40
N ASN A 355 -9.14 -7.27 18.91
CA ASN A 355 -10.33 -7.01 19.73
C ASN A 355 -10.74 -8.29 20.43
N GLU A 356 -10.31 -8.47 21.69
CA GLU A 356 -10.52 -9.69 22.47
C GLU A 356 -11.99 -10.04 22.64
N GLU A 357 -12.86 -9.05 22.84
CA GLU A 357 -14.30 -9.24 23.04
C GLU A 357 -14.95 -9.89 21.80
N ARG A 358 -14.72 -9.33 20.62
CA ARG A 358 -15.25 -9.85 19.36
C ARG A 358 -14.63 -11.20 18.96
N VAL A 359 -13.36 -11.41 19.27
CA VAL A 359 -12.71 -12.71 19.07
C VAL A 359 -13.34 -13.77 19.98
N MET A 360 -13.63 -13.44 21.23
CA MET A 360 -14.33 -14.35 22.16
C MET A 360 -15.77 -14.63 21.71
N GLU A 361 -16.48 -13.65 21.19
CA GLU A 361 -17.81 -13.85 20.58
C GLU A 361 -17.76 -14.86 19.43
N PHE A 362 -16.80 -14.68 18.48
CA PHE A 362 -16.56 -15.64 17.41
C PHE A 362 -16.29 -17.05 17.97
N MET A 363 -15.40 -17.18 18.94
CA MET A 363 -15.06 -18.46 19.55
C MET A 363 -16.24 -19.11 20.24
N THR A 364 -17.16 -18.33 20.82
CA THR A 364 -18.40 -18.81 21.44
C THR A 364 -19.37 -19.35 20.38
N ARG A 365 -19.53 -18.64 19.25
CA ARG A 365 -20.34 -19.11 18.10
C ARG A 365 -19.78 -20.38 17.48
N LEU A 366 -18.45 -20.44 17.36
CA LEU A 366 -17.76 -21.62 16.85
C LEU A 366 -17.96 -22.88 17.73
N GLY A 367 -18.18 -22.70 19.04
CA GLY A 367 -18.49 -23.77 19.98
C GLY A 367 -17.44 -24.88 19.98
N ASP A 368 -17.90 -26.14 19.90
CA ASP A 368 -17.03 -27.33 19.85
C ASP A 368 -16.82 -27.86 18.44
N HIS A 369 -16.75 -26.94 17.45
CA HIS A 369 -16.52 -27.33 16.05
C HIS A 369 -15.19 -28.11 15.89
N PRO A 370 -15.17 -29.25 15.15
CA PRO A 370 -13.99 -30.14 15.05
C PRO A 370 -12.72 -29.44 14.54
N ARG A 371 -12.85 -28.39 13.71
CA ARG A 371 -11.74 -27.60 13.16
C ARG A 371 -11.43 -26.32 13.94
N LYS A 372 -11.94 -26.17 15.15
CA LYS A 372 -11.83 -24.94 15.96
C LYS A 372 -10.41 -24.42 16.09
N ASP A 373 -9.47 -25.27 16.49
CA ASP A 373 -8.08 -24.87 16.73
C ASP A 373 -7.36 -24.52 15.40
N GLU A 374 -7.63 -25.28 14.34
CA GLU A 374 -7.10 -25.03 13.01
C GLU A 374 -7.57 -23.68 12.47
N VAL A 375 -8.87 -23.42 12.54
CA VAL A 375 -9.48 -22.17 12.07
C VAL A 375 -8.96 -20.98 12.87
N PHE A 376 -8.92 -21.10 14.19
CA PHE A 376 -8.41 -20.04 15.04
C PHE A 376 -6.95 -19.70 14.72
N ALA A 377 -6.09 -20.71 14.57
CA ALA A 377 -4.71 -20.52 14.18
C ALA A 377 -4.58 -19.84 12.80
N THR A 378 -5.36 -20.29 11.80
CA THR A 378 -5.40 -19.72 10.45
C THR A 378 -5.81 -18.24 10.48
N LEU A 379 -6.89 -17.89 11.20
CA LEU A 379 -7.37 -16.53 11.30
C LEU A 379 -6.38 -15.61 12.04
N GLN A 380 -5.71 -16.10 13.07
CA GLN A 380 -4.63 -15.36 13.74
C GLN A 380 -3.46 -15.09 12.80
N GLU A 381 -3.07 -16.05 12.00
CA GLU A 381 -1.98 -15.93 11.04
C GLU A 381 -2.35 -14.92 9.94
N LEU A 382 -3.49 -15.04 9.30
CA LEU A 382 -3.95 -14.14 8.24
C LEU A 382 -4.07 -12.69 8.72
N SER A 383 -4.65 -12.49 9.90
CA SER A 383 -4.87 -11.14 10.44
C SER A 383 -3.60 -10.39 10.84
N GLY A 384 -2.51 -11.12 11.13
CA GLY A 384 -1.24 -10.51 11.51
C GLY A 384 -0.41 -10.01 10.32
N PHE A 385 -0.50 -10.70 9.18
CA PHE A 385 0.42 -10.51 8.05
C PHE A 385 -0.20 -10.78 6.67
N GLY A 386 -1.50 -11.05 6.60
CA GLY A 386 -2.22 -11.26 5.36
C GLY A 386 -2.07 -10.06 4.41
N LEU A 387 -2.18 -10.30 3.12
CA LEU A 387 -2.20 -9.27 2.10
C LEU A 387 -3.60 -9.19 1.52
N CYS A 388 -4.17 -8.01 1.48
CA CYS A 388 -5.43 -7.73 0.79
C CYS A 388 -5.31 -8.15 -0.67
N LYS A 389 -6.28 -8.92 -1.18
CA LYS A 389 -6.27 -9.49 -2.53
C LYS A 389 -6.23 -8.41 -3.61
N ALA A 390 -7.01 -7.35 -3.47
CA ALA A 390 -6.99 -6.20 -4.38
C ALA A 390 -5.59 -5.57 -4.49
N HIS A 391 -4.90 -5.41 -3.36
CA HIS A 391 -3.52 -4.92 -3.35
C HIS A 391 -2.55 -5.91 -4.00
N ALA A 392 -2.73 -7.21 -3.75
CA ALA A 392 -1.93 -8.26 -4.36
C ALA A 392 -2.06 -8.29 -5.89
N VAL A 393 -3.27 -8.07 -6.43
CA VAL A 393 -3.51 -7.98 -7.88
C VAL A 393 -2.67 -6.88 -8.51
N ASN A 394 -2.72 -5.67 -7.96
CA ASN A 394 -1.94 -4.56 -8.48
C ASN A 394 -0.42 -4.79 -8.37
N LEU A 395 0.06 -5.35 -7.26
CA LEU A 395 1.48 -5.70 -7.10
C LEU A 395 1.92 -6.81 -8.05
N GLY A 396 1.11 -7.86 -8.20
CA GLY A 396 1.39 -8.99 -9.10
C GLY A 396 1.47 -8.55 -10.56
N ARG A 397 0.49 -7.73 -11.01
CA ARG A 397 0.49 -7.11 -12.33
C ARG A 397 1.74 -6.24 -12.55
N LEU A 398 2.13 -5.43 -11.57
CA LEU A 398 3.33 -4.58 -11.66
C LEU A 398 4.62 -5.40 -11.75
N ILE A 399 4.75 -6.46 -10.95
CA ILE A 399 5.91 -7.37 -10.99
C ILE A 399 5.98 -8.07 -12.34
N TRP A 400 4.86 -8.58 -12.84
CA TRP A 400 4.77 -9.22 -14.15
C TRP A 400 5.15 -8.28 -15.29
N ALA A 401 4.57 -7.07 -15.33
CA ALA A 401 4.86 -6.07 -16.36
C ALA A 401 6.35 -5.65 -16.35
N LEU A 402 6.95 -5.45 -15.17
CA LEU A 402 8.38 -5.17 -15.06
C LEU A 402 9.25 -6.35 -15.49
N ALA A 403 8.85 -7.59 -15.19
CA ALA A 403 9.54 -8.79 -15.64
C ALA A 403 9.40 -8.97 -17.15
N TYR A 404 8.21 -8.66 -17.72
CA TYR A 404 7.98 -8.64 -19.16
C TYR A 404 8.91 -7.63 -19.85
N GLN A 405 8.98 -6.42 -19.36
CA GLN A 405 9.90 -5.41 -19.88
C GLN A 405 11.38 -5.85 -19.77
N LYS A 406 11.75 -6.52 -18.68
CA LYS A 406 13.09 -7.08 -18.54
C LYS A 406 13.38 -8.18 -19.57
N ALA A 407 12.39 -9.01 -19.91
CA ALA A 407 12.52 -10.10 -20.87
C ALA A 407 12.58 -9.60 -22.33
N HIS A 408 11.89 -8.50 -22.64
CA HIS A 408 11.71 -8.01 -24.01
C HIS A 408 12.46 -6.72 -24.33
N ASN A 409 12.76 -5.87 -23.33
CA ASN A 409 13.46 -4.60 -23.47
C ASN A 409 14.52 -4.40 -22.39
N GLN A 410 15.56 -5.24 -22.40
CA GLN A 410 16.61 -5.25 -21.36
C GLN A 410 17.30 -3.89 -21.17
N LYS A 411 17.60 -3.16 -22.26
CA LYS A 411 18.27 -1.86 -22.15
C LYS A 411 17.37 -0.83 -21.47
N GLY A 412 16.13 -0.67 -21.94
CA GLY A 412 15.15 0.24 -21.32
C GLY A 412 14.90 -0.13 -19.86
N PHE A 413 14.72 -1.43 -19.59
CA PHE A 413 14.52 -1.93 -18.22
C PHE A 413 15.67 -1.53 -17.27
N TRP A 414 16.93 -1.78 -17.65
CA TRP A 414 18.06 -1.49 -16.77
C TRP A 414 18.32 0.02 -16.63
N ALA A 415 18.07 0.81 -17.67
CA ALA A 415 18.12 2.27 -17.56
C ALA A 415 17.13 2.79 -16.51
N ALA A 416 15.88 2.35 -16.58
CA ALA A 416 14.83 2.71 -15.62
C ALA A 416 15.11 2.13 -14.22
N ALA A 417 15.58 0.88 -14.12
CA ALA A 417 15.92 0.27 -12.83
C ALA A 417 17.02 1.04 -12.09
N LEU A 418 18.04 1.50 -12.80
CA LEU A 418 19.12 2.30 -12.20
C LEU A 418 18.64 3.65 -11.68
N LYS A 419 17.62 4.22 -12.28
CA LYS A 419 17.01 5.50 -11.90
C LYS A 419 16.04 5.33 -10.73
N HIS A 420 15.15 4.36 -10.79
CA HIS A 420 13.99 4.23 -9.91
C HIS A 420 14.09 3.12 -8.87
N CYS A 421 14.77 2.00 -9.17
CA CYS A 421 14.84 0.86 -8.27
C CYS A 421 15.81 1.14 -7.10
N HIS A 422 15.26 1.14 -5.89
CA HIS A 422 16.02 1.23 -4.64
C HIS A 422 15.70 0.02 -3.77
N GLY A 423 15.96 -1.16 -4.32
CA GLY A 423 15.52 -2.42 -3.77
C GLY A 423 16.50 -3.06 -2.78
N SER A 424 16.54 -4.40 -2.80
CA SER A 424 17.21 -5.22 -1.79
C SER A 424 18.73 -5.24 -1.89
N TYR A 425 19.29 -4.77 -3.00
CA TYR A 425 20.72 -4.91 -3.28
C TYR A 425 21.44 -3.57 -3.30
N LYS A 426 22.77 -3.61 -3.14
CA LYS A 426 23.60 -2.42 -3.24
C LYS A 426 23.66 -1.93 -4.70
N LYS A 427 23.74 -0.62 -4.91
CA LYS A 427 23.72 0.02 -6.23
C LYS A 427 24.73 -0.52 -7.23
N TRP A 428 25.89 -1.00 -6.76
CA TRP A 428 26.90 -1.58 -7.65
C TRP A 428 26.43 -2.87 -8.35
N VAL A 429 25.54 -3.65 -7.71
CA VAL A 429 24.96 -4.87 -8.32
C VAL A 429 24.17 -4.50 -9.55
N TYR A 430 23.25 -3.53 -9.44
CA TYR A 430 22.45 -3.05 -10.58
C TYR A 430 23.32 -2.47 -11.69
N LYS A 431 24.37 -1.72 -11.33
CA LYS A 431 25.35 -1.18 -12.30
C LYS A 431 26.07 -2.29 -13.05
N THR A 432 26.42 -3.39 -12.39
CA THR A 432 27.11 -4.53 -13.00
C THR A 432 26.18 -5.22 -14.01
N GLU A 433 24.93 -5.45 -13.65
CA GLU A 433 23.94 -6.05 -14.57
C GLU A 433 23.66 -5.15 -15.78
N ALA A 434 23.50 -3.85 -15.56
CA ALA A 434 23.31 -2.89 -16.64
C ALA A 434 24.48 -2.88 -17.63
N LYS A 435 25.72 -3.00 -17.15
CA LYS A 435 26.92 -3.12 -18.02
C LYS A 435 26.89 -4.38 -18.86
N ARG A 436 26.38 -5.52 -18.34
CA ARG A 436 26.28 -6.78 -19.09
C ARG A 436 25.38 -6.68 -20.31
N VAL A 437 24.38 -5.80 -20.27
CA VAL A 437 23.49 -5.52 -21.41
C VAL A 437 23.96 -4.34 -22.28
N GLY A 438 25.19 -3.87 -22.07
CA GLY A 438 25.82 -2.84 -22.89
C GLY A 438 25.47 -1.39 -22.49
N LEU A 439 24.92 -1.18 -21.26
CA LEU A 439 24.71 0.16 -20.75
C LEU A 439 25.97 0.71 -20.09
N THR A 440 26.51 1.81 -20.61
CA THR A 440 27.65 2.50 -20.03
C THR A 440 27.15 3.59 -19.07
N PRO A 441 27.53 3.57 -17.78
CA PRO A 441 27.18 4.63 -16.86
C PRO A 441 27.78 5.95 -17.28
N VAL A 442 26.97 6.97 -17.54
CA VAL A 442 27.46 8.33 -17.72
C VAL A 442 27.68 8.93 -16.33
N THR A 443 28.91 9.39 -16.08
CA THR A 443 29.20 10.15 -14.86
C THR A 443 28.74 11.58 -15.10
N VAL A 444 27.61 11.96 -14.55
CA VAL A 444 27.13 13.35 -14.58
C VAL A 444 28.05 14.20 -13.73
N SER A 445 28.54 15.32 -14.27
CA SER A 445 29.38 16.25 -13.52
C SER A 445 28.59 16.89 -12.38
N LYS A 446 29.28 17.40 -11.37
CA LYS A 446 28.61 18.05 -10.22
C LYS A 446 27.80 19.29 -10.63
N SER A 447 28.14 19.93 -11.79
CA SER A 447 27.43 21.07 -12.35
C SER A 447 26.02 20.73 -12.86
N ASP A 448 25.83 19.51 -13.41
CA ASP A 448 24.54 19.08 -13.96
C ASP A 448 23.54 18.62 -12.90
N GLN A 449 23.95 18.64 -11.61
CA GLN A 449 23.12 18.20 -10.48
C GLN A 449 22.25 19.32 -9.90
N PHE A 450 22.46 20.59 -10.28
CA PHE A 450 21.78 21.74 -9.68
C PHE A 450 20.37 21.98 -10.25
N ASP A 451 20.08 21.51 -11.46
CA ASP A 451 18.78 21.72 -12.13
C ASP A 451 17.77 20.58 -11.94
N ASP A 452 18.13 19.51 -11.19
CA ASP A 452 17.23 18.41 -10.90
C ASP A 452 16.38 18.72 -9.65
N PRO A 453 15.03 18.84 -9.79
CA PRO A 453 14.12 19.08 -8.64
C PRO A 453 14.26 18.05 -7.51
N ALA A 454 14.71 16.82 -7.82
CA ALA A 454 15.00 15.80 -6.81
C ALA A 454 16.15 16.18 -5.87
N TRP A 455 16.97 17.17 -6.22
CA TRP A 455 18.11 17.64 -5.39
C TRP A 455 17.67 18.50 -4.19
N GLN A 456 16.55 19.19 -4.29
CA GLN A 456 16.02 20.01 -3.19
C GLN A 456 15.57 19.18 -1.99
N TYR A 457 15.28 17.86 -2.17
CA TYR A 457 14.96 16.93 -1.10
C TYR A 457 16.17 16.46 -0.28
N LYS A 458 17.42 16.71 -0.74
CA LYS A 458 18.66 16.27 -0.07
C LYS A 458 19.05 17.06 1.19
N LYS A 459 18.42 18.18 1.46
CA LYS A 459 18.75 19.00 2.63
C LYS A 459 18.33 18.38 3.97
N TYR A 460 17.59 17.28 3.95
CA TYR A 460 17.06 16.57 5.14
C TYR A 460 17.39 15.08 5.20
N GLY A 461 18.59 14.70 4.83
CA GLY A 461 19.25 13.46 5.28
C GLY A 461 18.77 12.16 4.64
N TRP A 462 19.35 11.77 3.54
CA TRP A 462 19.81 10.42 3.16
C TRP A 462 20.59 10.53 1.83
N TRP A 463 21.86 10.13 1.85
CA TRP A 463 22.78 10.26 0.73
C TRP A 463 22.49 9.21 -0.37
N SER A 464 22.14 9.64 -1.57
CA SER A 464 22.30 8.85 -2.79
C SER A 464 22.77 9.76 -3.94
N ARG A 465 23.90 9.42 -4.58
CA ARG A 465 24.37 10.06 -5.80
C ARG A 465 23.57 9.50 -6.97
N HIS A 466 22.94 10.34 -7.74
CA HIS A 466 22.25 9.92 -8.97
C HIS A 466 23.29 9.77 -10.10
N THR A 467 23.11 8.70 -10.87
CA THR A 467 23.83 8.47 -12.12
C THR A 467 22.78 8.38 -13.21
N SER A 468 22.80 9.24 -14.22
CA SER A 468 21.98 9.09 -15.42
C SER A 468 22.71 8.20 -16.43
N TYR A 469 21.94 7.50 -17.26
CA TYR A 469 22.46 6.63 -18.31
C TYR A 469 21.91 7.10 -19.65
N ARG A 470 22.80 7.12 -20.66
CA ARG A 470 22.38 7.25 -22.06
C ARG A 470 22.39 5.86 -22.68
N CYS A 471 21.35 5.56 -23.45
CA CYS A 471 21.27 4.35 -24.28
C CYS A 471 22.20 4.48 -25.49
#